data_208f2ebf671cb99ef1cd1389f0da5cd7
#
_entry.id   208f2ebf671cb99ef1cd1389f0da5cd7
#
_cell.length_a   1.000
_cell.length_b   1.000
_cell.length_c   1.000
_cell.angle_alpha   90.00
_cell.angle_beta   90.00
_cell.angle_gamma   90.00
#
_symmetry.space_group_name_H-M   'P 1'
#
loop_
_entity.id
_entity.type
_entity.pdbx_description
1 polymer ?
#
loop_
_entity_poly.entity_id
_entity_poly.type
_entity_poly.pdbx_seq_one_letter_code
_entity_poly.pdbx_strand_id
1 'polypeptide(L)'
;YRLRLEGWGDVGRRSADGNDITFRAHAGAMLSAADEIFVQADVLPQDFDWGWEAAYERRVFPGVFASIRYDMREHAWTTGVRVAPLPRVEVRWEYRRADHTGEAGLSYRLHDFLRAELVRDSSGGWLRLIGDF
;
A
#
# COMPACT_ATOMS: atom_id res chain seq x y z
N TYR A 1 -12.02 12.56 9.79
CA TYR A 1 -11.59 11.17 9.99
C TYR A 1 -11.82 10.35 8.73
N ARG A 2 -10.86 9.46 8.42
CA ARG A 2 -10.99 8.54 7.30
C ARG A 2 -10.84 7.11 7.81
N LEU A 3 -11.76 6.26 7.43
CA LEU A 3 -11.70 4.83 7.74
C LEU A 3 -11.82 4.05 6.43
N ARG A 4 -10.90 3.12 6.21
CA ARG A 4 -10.88 2.37 4.98
C ARG A 4 -10.43 0.94 5.26
N LEU A 5 -11.09 -0.01 4.61
CA LEU A 5 -10.72 -1.42 4.64
C LEU A 5 -10.40 -1.86 3.23
N GLU A 6 -9.31 -2.59 3.07
CA GLU A 6 -8.98 -3.22 1.81
C GLU A 6 -8.40 -4.60 2.04
N GLY A 7 -8.56 -5.46 1.05
CA GLY A 7 -7.95 -6.77 1.06
C GLY A 7 -7.39 -7.05 -0.32
N TRP A 8 -6.28 -7.77 -0.39
CA TRP A 8 -5.70 -8.13 -1.67
C TRP A 8 -5.12 -9.53 -1.66
N GLY A 9 -5.05 -10.11 -2.87
CA GLY A 9 -4.37 -11.36 -3.11
C GLY A 9 -3.27 -11.15 -4.13
N ASP A 10 -2.10 -11.70 -3.84
CA ASP A 10 -0.95 -11.68 -4.75
C ASP A 10 -0.87 -13.00 -5.49
N VAL A 11 -0.68 -12.93 -6.80
CA VAL A 11 -0.60 -14.11 -7.69
C VAL A 11 0.75 -14.10 -8.38
N GLY A 12 1.46 -15.22 -8.29
CA GLY A 12 2.76 -15.37 -8.95
C GLY A 12 3.92 -14.71 -8.24
N ARG A 13 3.78 -14.37 -6.97
CA ARG A 13 4.85 -13.79 -6.18
C ARG A 13 5.86 -14.85 -5.77
N ARG A 14 7.13 -14.64 -6.15
CA ARG A 14 8.19 -15.65 -5.92
C ARG A 14 8.60 -15.81 -4.47
N SER A 15 8.51 -14.75 -3.69
CA SER A 15 8.93 -14.75 -2.28
C SER A 15 7.90 -15.37 -1.33
N ALA A 16 6.74 -15.77 -1.86
CA ALA A 16 5.67 -16.40 -1.10
C ALA A 16 5.31 -17.75 -1.73
N ASP A 17 4.67 -18.63 -0.96
CA ASP A 17 4.29 -19.98 -1.41
C ASP A 17 3.05 -19.95 -2.32
N GLY A 18 3.11 -19.17 -3.39
CA GLY A 18 2.03 -19.07 -4.35
C GLY A 18 1.16 -17.84 -4.14
N ASN A 19 -0.02 -18.02 -3.57
CA ASN A 19 -1.00 -16.94 -3.42
C ASN A 19 -1.13 -16.52 -1.96
N ASP A 20 -0.83 -15.25 -1.67
CA ASP A 20 -1.00 -14.68 -0.34
C ASP A 20 -2.20 -13.73 -0.32
N ILE A 21 -2.92 -13.76 0.79
CA ILE A 21 -4.02 -12.85 1.06
C ILE A 21 -3.63 -11.94 2.20
N THR A 22 -3.85 -10.65 2.04
CA THR A 22 -3.59 -9.64 3.07
C THR A 22 -4.82 -8.78 3.25
N PHE A 23 -5.19 -8.48 4.49
CA PHE A 23 -6.21 -7.49 4.82
C PHE A 23 -5.55 -6.30 5.50
N ARG A 24 -5.96 -5.11 5.10
CA ARG A 24 -5.44 -3.86 5.64
C ARG A 24 -6.59 -3.00 6.16
N ALA A 25 -6.47 -2.53 7.39
CA ALA A 25 -7.33 -1.51 7.95
C ALA A 25 -6.56 -0.21 8.03
N HIS A 26 -7.20 0.88 7.60
CA HIS A 26 -6.62 2.22 7.58
C HIS A 26 -7.54 3.14 8.38
N ALA A 27 -6.99 3.83 9.36
CA ALA A 27 -7.71 4.83 10.12
C ALA A 27 -6.86 6.09 10.23
N GLY A 28 -7.38 7.21 9.79
CA GLY A 28 -6.61 8.45 9.74
C GLY A 28 -7.42 9.68 10.05
N ALA A 29 -6.70 10.76 10.25
CA ALA A 29 -7.26 12.09 10.47
C ALA A 29 -6.59 13.10 9.54
N MET A 30 -7.40 13.89 8.85
CA MET A 30 -6.90 14.97 8.00
C MET A 30 -6.50 16.14 8.88
N LEU A 31 -5.22 16.55 8.83
CA LEU A 31 -4.73 17.72 9.51
C LEU A 31 -5.03 18.99 8.70
N SER A 32 -5.07 18.85 7.38
CA SER A 32 -5.43 19.89 6.45
C SER A 32 -5.99 19.24 5.19
N ALA A 33 -6.35 20.04 4.18
CA ALA A 33 -6.81 19.50 2.89
C ALA A 33 -5.73 18.67 2.17
N ALA A 34 -4.45 18.84 2.54
CA ALA A 34 -3.32 18.20 1.90
C ALA A 34 -2.61 17.17 2.79
N ASP A 35 -2.85 17.18 4.10
CA ASP A 35 -2.07 16.40 5.07
C ASP A 35 -2.94 15.40 5.83
N GLU A 36 -2.47 14.16 5.93
CA GLU A 36 -3.14 13.11 6.69
C GLU A 36 -2.14 12.39 7.60
N ILE A 37 -2.53 12.17 8.85
CA ILE A 37 -1.86 11.22 9.75
C ILE A 37 -2.74 9.99 9.82
N PHE A 38 -2.16 8.81 9.69
CA PHE A 38 -2.95 7.58 9.74
C PHE A 38 -2.18 6.42 10.36
N VAL A 39 -2.92 5.41 10.76
CA VAL A 39 -2.42 4.14 11.25
C VAL A 39 -2.98 3.06 10.36
N GLN A 40 -2.14 2.13 9.96
CA GLN A 40 -2.55 0.96 9.19
C GLN A 40 -2.26 -0.30 9.98
N ALA A 41 -3.15 -1.26 9.90
CA ALA A 41 -2.96 -2.60 10.44
C ALA A 41 -3.10 -3.60 9.30
N ASP A 42 -2.09 -4.43 9.12
CA ASP A 42 -2.09 -5.50 8.13
C ASP A 42 -2.22 -6.85 8.82
N VAL A 43 -3.11 -7.69 8.31
CA VAL A 43 -3.34 -9.04 8.82
C VAL A 43 -3.15 -10.02 7.68
N LEU A 44 -2.31 -11.03 7.91
CA LEU A 44 -2.07 -12.13 6.99
C LEU A 44 -2.71 -13.40 7.58
N PRO A 45 -3.97 -13.75 7.19
CA PRO A 45 -4.70 -14.85 7.82
C PRO A 45 -4.02 -16.21 7.70
N GLN A 46 -3.29 -16.45 6.60
CA GLN A 46 -2.61 -17.73 6.37
C GLN A 46 -1.50 -18.01 7.39
N ASP A 47 -0.89 -16.96 7.95
CA ASP A 47 0.20 -17.06 8.90
C ASP A 47 -0.17 -16.62 10.30
N PHE A 48 -1.41 -16.17 10.51
CA PHE A 48 -1.88 -15.50 11.73
C PHE A 48 -0.94 -14.35 12.15
N ASP A 49 -0.36 -13.71 11.16
CA ASP A 49 0.58 -12.61 11.36
C ASP A 49 -0.13 -11.28 11.20
N TRP A 50 0.36 -10.26 11.91
CA TRP A 50 -0.18 -8.92 11.80
C TRP A 50 0.89 -7.88 12.13
N GLY A 51 0.71 -6.70 11.59
CA GLY A 51 1.65 -5.61 11.80
C GLY A 51 0.94 -4.27 11.83
N TRP A 52 1.58 -3.29 12.44
CA TRP A 52 1.10 -1.93 12.57
C TRP A 52 2.07 -0.96 11.94
N GLU A 53 1.55 0.04 11.25
CA GLU A 53 2.34 1.14 10.73
C GLU A 53 1.67 2.46 11.10
N ALA A 54 2.48 3.43 11.56
CA ALA A 54 2.05 4.81 11.71
C ALA A 54 2.61 5.60 10.52
N ALA A 55 1.82 6.51 9.97
CA ALA A 55 2.20 7.16 8.73
C ALA A 55 1.73 8.60 8.63
N TYR A 56 2.42 9.34 7.79
CA TYR A 56 2.07 10.69 7.38
C TYR A 56 2.10 10.75 5.86
N GLU A 57 1.05 11.32 5.26
CA GLU A 57 0.96 11.51 3.81
C GLU A 57 0.62 12.96 3.50
N ARG A 58 1.29 13.52 2.50
CA ARG A 58 1.04 14.87 2.04
C ARG A 58 0.81 14.89 0.52
N ARG A 59 -0.23 15.60 0.11
CA ARG A 59 -0.45 15.91 -1.31
C ARG A 59 0.45 17.08 -1.68
N VAL A 60 1.51 16.79 -2.45
CA VAL A 60 2.49 17.81 -2.87
C VAL A 60 2.07 18.54 -4.14
N PHE A 61 1.35 17.85 -5.02
CA PHE A 61 0.73 18.40 -6.22
C PHE A 61 -0.61 17.70 -6.46
N PRO A 62 -1.52 18.28 -7.28
CA PRO A 62 -2.75 17.57 -7.64
C PRO A 62 -2.43 16.18 -8.22
N GLY A 63 -2.98 15.15 -7.60
CA GLY A 63 -2.74 13.76 -8.00
C GLY A 63 -1.41 13.17 -7.58
N VAL A 64 -0.57 13.90 -6.83
CA VAL A 64 0.73 13.41 -6.36
C VAL A 64 0.79 13.45 -4.85
N PHE A 65 1.04 12.30 -4.23
CA PHE A 65 1.11 12.14 -2.78
C PHE A 65 2.46 11.58 -2.38
N ALA A 66 3.09 12.19 -1.38
CA ALA A 66 4.30 11.68 -0.76
C ALA A 66 3.97 11.21 0.65
N SER A 67 4.52 10.08 1.05
CA SER A 67 4.24 9.50 2.36
C SER A 67 5.50 8.98 3.02
N ILE A 68 5.45 8.94 4.36
CA ILE A 68 6.46 8.28 5.18
C ILE A 68 5.72 7.41 6.18
N ARG A 69 6.15 6.16 6.32
CA ARG A 69 5.53 5.19 7.21
C ARG A 69 6.59 4.58 8.12
N TYR A 70 6.19 4.32 9.35
CA TYR A 70 7.03 3.64 10.33
C TYR A 70 6.36 2.34 10.74
N ASP A 71 7.05 1.22 10.50
CA ASP A 71 6.61 -0.10 10.93
C ASP A 71 7.00 -0.31 12.39
N MET A 72 6.00 -0.41 13.25
CA MET A 72 6.23 -0.53 14.69
C MET A 72 6.74 -1.91 15.10
N ARG A 73 6.55 -2.92 14.28
CA ARG A 73 7.01 -4.27 14.55
C ARG A 73 8.47 -4.45 14.18
N GLU A 74 8.88 -3.97 13.01
CA GLU A 74 10.24 -4.11 12.49
C GLU A 74 11.11 -2.90 12.77
N HIS A 75 10.54 -1.82 13.33
CA HIS A 75 11.24 -0.56 13.57
C HIS A 75 11.89 -0.01 12.30
N ALA A 76 11.16 -0.04 11.20
CA ALA A 76 11.66 0.32 9.90
C ALA A 76 10.84 1.44 9.26
N TRP A 77 11.51 2.29 8.51
CA TRP A 77 10.89 3.38 7.76
C TRP A 77 10.68 2.99 6.30
N THR A 78 9.53 3.37 5.76
CA THR A 78 9.21 3.25 4.35
C THR A 78 8.80 4.62 3.82
N THR A 79 9.42 5.06 2.74
CA THR A 79 9.02 6.27 2.02
C THR A 79 8.28 5.87 0.75
N GLY A 80 7.29 6.66 0.35
CA GLY A 80 6.49 6.33 -0.81
C GLY A 80 6.02 7.56 -1.55
N VAL A 81 5.78 7.37 -2.85
CA VAL A 81 5.16 8.34 -3.73
C VAL A 81 4.05 7.64 -4.48
N ARG A 82 2.91 8.32 -4.57
CA ARG A 82 1.74 7.82 -5.30
C ARG A 82 1.28 8.90 -6.28
N VAL A 83 1.11 8.53 -7.53
CA VAL A 83 0.68 9.44 -8.59
C VAL A 83 -0.56 8.86 -9.25
N ALA A 84 -1.60 9.66 -9.37
CA ALA A 84 -2.84 9.30 -10.04
C ALA A 84 -3.02 10.17 -11.29
N PRO A 85 -2.34 9.83 -12.42
CA PRO A 85 -2.40 10.67 -13.64
C PRO A 85 -3.76 10.62 -14.32
N LEU A 86 -4.53 9.55 -14.12
CA LEU A 86 -5.87 9.36 -14.67
C LEU A 86 -6.80 8.87 -13.56
N PRO A 87 -8.14 9.08 -13.70
CA PRO A 87 -9.08 8.70 -12.64
C PRO A 87 -9.07 7.21 -12.25
N ARG A 88 -8.67 6.33 -13.16
CA ARG A 88 -8.66 4.89 -12.93
C ARG A 88 -7.26 4.29 -12.83
N VAL A 89 -6.23 5.09 -13.01
CA VAL A 89 -4.85 4.63 -13.06
C VAL A 89 -4.06 5.29 -11.94
N GLU A 90 -3.34 4.49 -11.18
CA GLU A 90 -2.48 4.97 -10.11
C GLU A 90 -1.12 4.27 -10.19
N VAL A 91 -0.06 5.02 -10.04
CA VAL A 91 1.31 4.52 -9.96
C VAL A 91 1.82 4.81 -8.56
N ARG A 92 2.36 3.81 -7.90
CA ARG A 92 2.99 3.98 -6.60
C ARG A 92 4.42 3.48 -6.64
N TRP A 93 5.26 4.08 -5.81
CA TRP A 93 6.62 3.64 -5.60
C TRP A 93 6.95 3.78 -4.13
N GLU A 94 7.53 2.73 -3.55
CA GLU A 94 7.88 2.68 -2.15
C GLU A 94 9.32 2.23 -1.99
N TYR A 95 10.01 2.81 -1.02
CA TYR A 95 11.36 2.42 -0.66
C TYR A 95 11.39 2.09 0.82
N ARG A 96 11.79 0.87 1.15
CA ARG A 96 11.95 0.40 2.52
C ARG A 96 13.41 0.47 2.91
N ARG A 97 13.72 1.28 3.92
CA ARG A 97 15.11 1.53 4.33
C ARG A 97 15.75 0.35 5.03
N ALA A 98 14.98 -0.48 5.75
CA ALA A 98 15.52 -1.60 6.53
C ALA A 98 16.28 -2.61 5.69
N ASP A 99 15.74 -2.98 4.54
CA ASP A 99 16.32 -3.97 3.63
C ASP A 99 16.77 -3.37 2.29
N HIS A 100 16.76 -2.05 2.17
CA HIS A 100 17.16 -1.32 0.96
C HIS A 100 16.42 -1.80 -0.29
N THR A 101 15.11 -2.10 -0.14
CA THR A 101 14.31 -2.60 -1.24
C THR A 101 13.32 -1.55 -1.73
N GLY A 102 13.15 -1.50 -3.05
CA GLY A 102 12.15 -0.67 -3.70
C GLY A 102 11.03 -1.54 -4.26
N GLU A 103 9.81 -1.01 -4.26
CA GLU A 103 8.65 -1.65 -4.85
C GLU A 103 7.89 -0.64 -5.68
N ALA A 104 7.53 -1.02 -6.90
CA ALA A 104 6.72 -0.20 -7.79
C ALA A 104 5.43 -0.93 -8.13
N GLY A 105 4.34 -0.19 -8.23
CA GLY A 105 3.04 -0.73 -8.59
C GLY A 105 2.33 0.17 -9.59
N LEU A 106 1.68 -0.46 -10.57
CA LEU A 106 0.79 0.20 -11.52
C LEU A 106 -0.58 -0.43 -11.36
N SER A 107 -1.56 0.35 -10.92
CA SER A 107 -2.89 -0.16 -10.67
C SER A 107 -3.91 0.45 -11.61
N TYR A 108 -4.91 -0.35 -11.96
CA TYR A 108 -6.05 0.05 -12.75
C TYR A 108 -7.34 -0.36 -12.02
N ARG A 109 -8.25 0.59 -11.85
CA ARG A 109 -9.52 0.34 -11.21
C ARG A 109 -10.49 -0.28 -12.22
N LEU A 110 -10.82 -1.55 -11.99
CA LEU A 110 -11.75 -2.29 -12.84
C LEU A 110 -13.20 -2.01 -12.46
N HIS A 111 -13.45 -1.79 -11.18
CA HIS A 111 -14.77 -1.56 -10.61
C HIS A 111 -14.63 -0.70 -9.35
N ASP A 112 -15.72 -0.16 -8.82
CA ASP A 112 -15.69 0.66 -7.60
C ASP A 112 -15.06 -0.08 -6.41
N PHE A 113 -15.16 -1.40 -6.38
CA PHE A 113 -14.63 -2.24 -5.30
C PHE A 113 -13.42 -3.08 -5.69
N LEU A 114 -12.97 -3.00 -6.96
CA LEU A 114 -11.92 -3.90 -7.44
C LEU A 114 -10.88 -3.17 -8.24
N ARG A 115 -9.61 -3.38 -7.87
CA ARG A 115 -8.45 -2.89 -8.61
C ARG A 115 -7.52 -4.04 -8.95
N ALA A 116 -6.84 -3.96 -10.08
CA ALA A 116 -5.73 -4.84 -10.43
C ALA A 116 -4.44 -4.05 -10.39
N GLU A 117 -3.40 -4.59 -9.79
CA GLU A 117 -2.11 -3.94 -9.70
C GLU A 117 -1.00 -4.86 -10.19
N LEU A 118 -0.15 -4.34 -11.06
CA LEU A 118 1.10 -4.99 -11.42
C LEU A 118 2.17 -4.45 -10.47
N VAL A 119 2.76 -5.34 -9.69
CA VAL A 119 3.74 -5.00 -8.66
C VAL A 119 5.09 -5.56 -9.06
N ARG A 120 6.14 -4.77 -8.86
CA ARG A 120 7.50 -5.20 -9.14
C ARG A 120 8.44 -4.71 -8.05
N ASP A 121 9.32 -5.62 -7.61
CA ASP A 121 10.41 -5.30 -6.68
C ASP A 121 11.70 -5.99 -7.12
N SER A 122 12.70 -6.05 -6.24
CA SER A 122 13.98 -6.68 -6.55
C SER A 122 13.90 -8.19 -6.75
N SER A 123 12.85 -8.84 -6.25
CA SER A 123 12.66 -10.30 -6.39
C SER A 123 11.86 -10.69 -7.63
N GLY A 124 11.24 -9.75 -8.32
CA GLY A 124 10.46 -10.00 -9.53
C GLY A 124 9.15 -9.23 -9.55
N GLY A 125 8.25 -9.63 -10.43
CA GLY A 125 6.95 -9.01 -10.59
C GLY A 125 5.82 -9.99 -10.31
N TRP A 126 4.66 -9.48 -9.88
CA TRP A 126 3.46 -10.28 -9.67
C TRP A 126 2.21 -9.44 -9.89
N LEU A 127 1.09 -10.12 -9.96
CA LEU A 127 -0.23 -9.50 -10.07
C LEU A 127 -0.88 -9.46 -8.69
N ARG A 128 -1.46 -8.32 -8.35
CA ARG A 128 -2.22 -8.14 -7.11
C ARG A 128 -3.65 -7.74 -7.45
N LEU A 129 -4.61 -8.44 -6.86
CA LEU A 129 -6.02 -8.08 -6.95
C LEU A 129 -6.43 -7.48 -5.61
N ILE A 130 -6.98 -6.27 -5.65
CA ILE A 130 -7.30 -5.48 -4.45
C ILE A 130 -8.80 -5.25 -4.39
N GLY A 131 -9.42 -5.69 -3.30
CA GLY A 131 -10.80 -5.35 -2.98
C GLY A 131 -10.82 -4.19 -1.99
N ASP A 132 -11.60 -3.16 -2.30
CA ASP A 132 -11.82 -2.01 -1.43
C ASP A 132 -13.22 -2.10 -0.82
N PHE A 133 -13.32 -2.00 0.48
CA PHE A 133 -14.58 -2.14 1.22
C PHE A 133 -15.01 -0.86 1.90
#